data_39ae057c3f8aa15c0d5bee5b48b759e7
#
_entry.id   39ae057c3f8aa15c0d5bee5b48b759e7
#
_cell.length_a   1.000
_cell.length_b   1.000
_cell.length_c   1.000
_cell.angle_alpha   90.00
_cell.angle_beta   90.00
_cell.angle_gamma   90.00
#
_symmetry.space_group_name_H-M   'P 1'
#
loop_
_entity.id
_entity.type
_entity.pdbx_description
1 polymer ?
#
loop_
_entity_poly.entity_id
_entity_poly.type
_entity_poly.pdbx_seq_one_letter_code
_entity_poly.pdbx_strand_id
1 'polypeptide(L)'
;MLEIGSISEGTLKTEDLLLKLLKEISWDQEILDDPDIQESLGESLVDLMDKLGNHVPEYCYLGMHPGDGSDLGVWPCEESIQMAISDGDLVEVSAGDDFPEDGNCVVTDDHGGMTLYLNGEEQWSIV
;
A
#
# COMPACT_ATOMS: atom_id res chain seq x y z
N MET A 1 3.66 10.13 -0.64
CA MET A 1 3.43 8.69 -0.47
C MET A 1 2.22 8.26 -1.28
N LEU A 2 2.29 7.12 -1.92
CA LEU A 2 1.15 6.57 -2.67
C LEU A 2 0.02 6.18 -1.72
N GLU A 3 -1.22 6.31 -2.19
CA GLU A 3 -2.40 5.94 -1.41
C GLU A 3 -2.79 4.48 -1.70
N ILE A 4 -3.37 3.81 -0.70
CA ILE A 4 -3.87 2.45 -0.85
C ILE A 4 -5.04 2.43 -1.87
N GLY A 5 -5.08 1.41 -2.70
CA GLY A 5 -6.11 1.22 -3.70
C GLY A 5 -5.58 1.02 -5.10
N SER A 6 -6.49 0.90 -6.08
CA SER A 6 -6.16 0.65 -7.47
C SER A 6 -5.55 1.88 -8.15
N ILE A 7 -4.48 1.67 -8.93
CA ILE A 7 -3.88 2.67 -9.81
C ILE A 7 -4.26 2.40 -11.25
N SER A 8 -4.22 1.14 -11.68
CA SER A 8 -4.54 0.76 -13.05
C SER A 8 -5.26 -0.59 -13.09
N GLU A 9 -6.44 -0.63 -13.69
CA GLU A 9 -7.25 -1.83 -13.81
C GLU A 9 -7.34 -2.30 -15.26
N GLY A 10 -7.42 -3.61 -15.44
CA GLY A 10 -7.81 -4.23 -16.72
C GLY A 10 -6.74 -4.25 -17.79
N THR A 11 -5.49 -3.89 -17.50
CA THR A 11 -4.40 -3.93 -18.47
C THR A 11 -3.12 -4.47 -17.86
N LEU A 12 -2.36 -5.23 -18.67
CA LEU A 12 -1.03 -5.70 -18.32
C LEU A 12 0.03 -5.12 -19.27
N LYS A 13 -0.37 -4.20 -20.16
CA LYS A 13 0.58 -3.56 -21.07
C LYS A 13 1.50 -2.61 -20.30
N THR A 14 2.81 -2.82 -20.45
CA THR A 14 3.83 -2.02 -19.76
C THR A 14 3.63 -0.52 -19.97
N GLU A 15 3.31 -0.11 -21.20
CA GLU A 15 3.09 1.30 -21.54
C GLU A 15 1.93 1.91 -20.77
N ASP A 16 0.83 1.17 -20.65
CA ASP A 16 -0.37 1.64 -19.94
C ASP A 16 -0.09 1.75 -18.45
N LEU A 17 0.58 0.74 -17.87
CA LEU A 17 0.94 0.72 -16.45
C LEU A 17 1.89 1.88 -16.12
N LEU A 18 2.88 2.11 -16.97
CA LEU A 18 3.84 3.18 -16.77
C LEU A 18 3.17 4.56 -16.81
N LEU A 19 2.28 4.78 -17.77
CA LEU A 19 1.54 6.04 -17.87
C LEU A 19 0.67 6.31 -16.64
N LYS A 20 0.01 5.27 -16.13
CA LYS A 20 -0.82 5.39 -14.92
C LYS A 20 0.04 5.70 -13.69
N LEU A 21 1.17 5.04 -13.53
CA LEU A 21 2.09 5.32 -12.43
C LEU A 21 2.65 6.73 -12.51
N LEU A 22 3.08 7.18 -13.70
CA LEU A 22 3.60 8.53 -13.90
C LEU A 22 2.54 9.59 -13.57
N LYS A 23 1.29 9.34 -13.92
CA LYS A 23 0.18 10.23 -13.58
C LYS A 23 -0.02 10.32 -12.07
N GLU A 24 0.01 9.17 -11.37
CA GLU A 24 -0.13 9.16 -9.91
C GLU A 24 0.99 9.94 -9.21
N ILE A 25 2.24 9.69 -9.58
CA ILE A 25 3.37 10.36 -8.94
C ILE A 25 3.47 11.85 -9.30
N SER A 26 2.87 12.29 -10.42
CA SER A 26 2.90 13.69 -10.82
C SER A 26 2.22 14.63 -9.83
N TRP A 27 1.36 14.08 -8.97
CA TRP A 27 0.65 14.83 -7.94
C TRP A 27 1.32 14.76 -6.57
N ASP A 28 2.43 14.00 -6.45
CA ASP A 28 3.11 13.80 -5.17
C ASP A 28 4.54 14.35 -5.23
N GLN A 29 4.71 15.56 -4.72
CA GLN A 29 6.00 16.24 -4.73
C GLN A 29 7.06 15.53 -3.89
N GLU A 30 6.66 14.86 -2.81
CA GLU A 30 7.57 14.08 -1.96
C GLU A 30 8.22 12.96 -2.76
N ILE A 31 7.43 12.25 -3.57
CA ILE A 31 7.94 11.19 -4.45
C ILE A 31 8.82 11.79 -5.55
N LEU A 32 8.38 12.88 -6.18
CA LEU A 32 9.14 13.54 -7.26
C LEU A 32 10.49 14.07 -6.79
N ASP A 33 10.59 14.46 -5.52
CA ASP A 33 11.83 14.99 -4.95
C ASP A 33 12.82 13.87 -4.57
N ASP A 34 12.41 12.60 -4.60
CA ASP A 34 13.28 11.48 -4.30
C ASP A 34 14.28 11.25 -5.45
N PRO A 35 15.60 11.37 -5.21
CA PRO A 35 16.61 11.14 -6.27
C PRO A 35 16.52 9.75 -6.90
N ASP A 36 16.16 8.72 -6.12
CA ASP A 36 16.03 7.36 -6.64
C ASP A 36 14.88 7.26 -7.64
N ILE A 37 13.77 7.96 -7.38
CA ILE A 37 12.63 8.01 -8.30
C ILE A 37 13.02 8.75 -9.57
N GLN A 38 13.69 9.89 -9.47
CA GLN A 38 14.13 10.67 -10.63
C GLN A 38 15.06 9.85 -11.52
N GLU A 39 15.97 9.09 -10.92
CA GLU A 39 16.86 8.19 -11.64
C GLU A 39 16.07 7.08 -12.36
N SER A 40 15.10 6.50 -11.69
CA SER A 40 14.29 5.39 -12.23
C SER A 40 13.32 5.81 -13.33
N LEU A 41 12.97 7.09 -13.44
CA LEU A 41 12.06 7.57 -14.49
C LEU A 41 12.59 7.33 -15.90
N GLY A 42 13.91 7.25 -16.07
CA GLY A 42 14.55 6.92 -17.35
C GLY A 42 14.84 5.44 -17.54
N GLU A 43 14.48 4.62 -16.57
CA GLU A 43 14.74 3.17 -16.54
C GLU A 43 13.49 2.37 -16.92
N SER A 44 13.45 1.10 -16.55
CA SER A 44 12.31 0.23 -16.83
C SER A 44 11.17 0.44 -15.82
N LEU A 45 9.98 -0.06 -16.19
CA LEU A 45 8.83 -0.07 -15.28
C LEU A 45 9.14 -0.83 -13.98
N VAL A 46 9.90 -1.93 -14.06
CA VAL A 46 10.27 -2.73 -12.89
C VAL A 46 11.11 -1.91 -11.92
N ASP A 47 12.08 -1.15 -12.42
CA ASP A 47 12.92 -0.29 -11.58
C ASP A 47 12.10 0.82 -10.92
N LEU A 48 11.19 1.43 -11.65
CA LEU A 48 10.31 2.46 -11.11
C LEU A 48 9.42 1.89 -9.99
N MET A 49 8.82 0.73 -10.22
CA MET A 49 7.97 0.07 -9.22
C MET A 49 8.76 -0.31 -7.96
N ASP A 50 9.99 -0.79 -8.12
CA ASP A 50 10.86 -1.14 -7.00
C ASP A 50 11.15 0.10 -6.12
N LYS A 51 11.47 1.22 -6.75
CA LYS A 51 11.72 2.47 -6.01
C LYS A 51 10.45 3.04 -5.38
N LEU A 52 9.33 2.96 -6.07
CA LEU A 52 8.03 3.41 -5.54
C LEU A 52 7.58 2.57 -4.34
N GLY A 53 8.08 1.34 -4.21
CA GLY A 53 7.81 0.51 -3.03
C GLY A 53 8.25 1.13 -1.71
N ASN A 54 9.14 2.14 -1.74
CA ASN A 54 9.55 2.89 -0.56
C ASN A 54 8.58 4.04 -0.21
N HIS A 55 7.58 4.28 -1.05
CA HIS A 55 6.61 5.36 -0.91
C HIS A 55 5.18 4.86 -0.74
N VAL A 56 5.03 3.67 -0.18
CA VAL A 56 3.72 3.09 0.13
C VAL A 56 3.45 3.15 1.64
N PRO A 57 2.18 3.12 2.06
CA PRO A 57 1.84 3.10 3.49
C PRO A 57 2.41 1.87 4.21
N GLU A 58 2.51 1.95 5.53
CA GLU A 58 2.98 0.85 6.36
C GLU A 58 2.19 -0.44 6.10
N TYR A 59 2.90 -1.56 6.04
CA TYR A 59 2.32 -2.89 5.80
C TYR A 59 1.60 -3.03 4.46
N CYS A 60 1.98 -2.21 3.47
CA CYS A 60 1.45 -2.27 2.11
C CYS A 60 2.55 -2.59 1.10
N TYR A 61 2.13 -2.96 -0.11
CA TYR A 61 3.04 -3.17 -1.24
C TYR A 61 2.46 -2.56 -2.50
N LEU A 62 3.31 -2.23 -3.46
CA LEU A 62 2.90 -1.82 -4.80
C LEU A 62 3.00 -3.03 -5.72
N GLY A 63 1.90 -3.39 -6.35
CA GLY A 63 1.86 -4.54 -7.25
C GLY A 63 0.45 -4.90 -7.66
N MET A 64 0.28 -6.11 -8.17
CA MET A 64 -1.03 -6.60 -8.60
C MET A 64 -1.86 -7.04 -7.41
N HIS A 65 -3.17 -6.81 -7.49
CA HIS A 65 -4.11 -7.25 -6.45
C HIS A 65 -4.06 -8.78 -6.33
N PRO A 66 -4.06 -9.34 -5.10
CA PRO A 66 -3.98 -10.79 -4.92
C PRO A 66 -5.10 -11.58 -5.60
N GLY A 67 -6.28 -10.98 -5.75
CA GLY A 67 -7.43 -11.60 -6.40
C GLY A 67 -7.64 -11.20 -7.85
N ASP A 68 -6.84 -10.28 -8.39
CA ASP A 68 -6.95 -9.80 -9.77
C ASP A 68 -5.57 -9.39 -10.30
N GLY A 69 -4.97 -10.25 -11.12
CA GLY A 69 -3.63 -10.04 -11.67
C GLY A 69 -3.51 -8.88 -12.67
N SER A 70 -4.61 -8.22 -13.04
CA SER A 70 -4.60 -7.05 -13.92
C SER A 70 -4.89 -5.73 -13.19
N ASP A 71 -5.01 -5.76 -11.86
CA ASP A 71 -5.29 -4.58 -11.04
C ASP A 71 -4.03 -4.15 -10.30
N LEU A 72 -3.28 -3.23 -10.92
CA LEU A 72 -2.08 -2.64 -10.30
C LEU A 72 -2.49 -1.58 -9.29
N GLY A 73 -1.94 -1.67 -8.10
CA GLY A 73 -2.22 -0.70 -7.05
C GLY A 73 -1.38 -0.88 -5.82
N VAL A 74 -1.78 -0.21 -4.75
CA VAL A 74 -1.17 -0.33 -3.42
C VAL A 74 -2.14 -1.13 -2.55
N TRP A 75 -1.68 -2.27 -2.05
CA TRP A 75 -2.51 -3.24 -1.33
C TRP A 75 -1.89 -3.61 0.01
N PRO A 76 -2.72 -3.99 1.01
CA PRO A 76 -2.19 -4.49 2.27
C PRO A 76 -1.36 -5.76 2.05
N CYS A 77 -0.20 -5.83 2.68
CA CYS A 77 0.62 -7.03 2.67
C CYS A 77 0.21 -7.92 3.84
N GLU A 78 -0.67 -8.89 3.59
CA GLU A 78 -1.19 -9.78 4.63
C GLU A 78 -0.10 -10.55 5.35
N GLU A 79 0.92 -10.98 4.63
CA GLU A 79 2.06 -11.70 5.21
C GLU A 79 2.78 -10.83 6.25
N SER A 80 3.08 -9.58 5.93
CA SER A 80 3.72 -8.65 6.85
C SER A 80 2.85 -8.36 8.07
N ILE A 81 1.54 -8.21 7.86
CA ILE A 81 0.57 -7.97 8.92
C ILE A 81 0.52 -9.17 9.87
N GLN A 82 0.44 -10.39 9.33
CA GLN A 82 0.39 -11.61 10.14
C GLN A 82 1.69 -11.82 10.91
N MET A 83 2.83 -11.51 10.32
CA MET A 83 4.11 -11.56 11.02
C MET A 83 4.15 -10.57 12.18
N ALA A 84 3.66 -9.35 11.97
CA ALA A 84 3.60 -8.34 13.02
C ALA A 84 2.67 -8.75 14.17
N ILE A 85 1.55 -9.40 13.85
CA ILE A 85 0.63 -9.95 14.87
C ILE A 85 1.33 -11.05 15.67
N SER A 86 2.04 -11.95 14.99
CA SER A 86 2.78 -13.04 15.63
C SER A 86 3.90 -12.53 16.53
N ASP A 87 4.56 -11.44 16.12
CA ASP A 87 5.65 -10.84 16.88
C ASP A 87 5.18 -9.93 18.03
N GLY A 88 3.87 -9.65 18.09
CA GLY A 88 3.31 -8.78 19.12
C GLY A 88 3.36 -7.29 18.78
N ASP A 89 3.77 -6.92 17.57
CA ASP A 89 3.82 -5.53 17.11
C ASP A 89 2.45 -4.97 16.78
N LEU A 90 1.53 -5.83 16.36
CA LEU A 90 0.14 -5.50 16.08
C LEU A 90 -0.81 -6.46 16.80
N VAL A 91 -2.02 -5.97 17.07
CA VAL A 91 -3.12 -6.79 17.60
C VAL A 91 -4.25 -6.76 16.58
N GLU A 92 -4.82 -7.90 16.26
CA GLU A 92 -6.03 -7.97 15.44
C GLU A 92 -7.26 -7.77 16.33
N VAL A 93 -8.08 -6.77 16.01
CA VAL A 93 -9.31 -6.50 16.75
C VAL A 93 -10.50 -6.44 15.78
N SER A 94 -11.67 -6.81 16.26
CA SER A 94 -12.91 -6.69 15.48
C SER A 94 -13.49 -5.29 15.59
N ALA A 95 -14.24 -4.88 14.58
CA ALA A 95 -14.89 -3.57 14.60
C ALA A 95 -15.80 -3.43 15.85
N GLY A 96 -15.60 -2.34 16.59
CA GLY A 96 -16.34 -2.08 17.82
C GLY A 96 -15.65 -2.57 19.10
N ASP A 97 -14.57 -3.33 19.00
CA ASP A 97 -13.78 -3.75 20.15
C ASP A 97 -12.82 -2.64 20.60
N ASP A 98 -12.36 -2.73 21.84
CA ASP A 98 -11.42 -1.77 22.40
C ASP A 98 -10.04 -1.91 21.76
N PHE A 99 -9.34 -0.78 21.58
CA PHE A 99 -7.98 -0.77 21.07
C PHE A 99 -6.98 -1.21 22.15
N PRO A 100 -5.83 -1.79 21.74
CA PRO A 100 -4.75 -2.06 22.67
C PRO A 100 -4.17 -0.76 23.23
N GLU A 101 -3.48 -0.84 24.35
CA GLU A 101 -2.93 0.30 25.07
C GLU A 101 -1.99 1.15 24.21
N ASP A 102 -1.15 0.51 23.38
CA ASP A 102 -0.22 1.19 22.49
C ASP A 102 -0.87 1.76 21.22
N GLY A 103 -2.13 1.40 20.94
CA GLY A 103 -2.84 1.87 19.75
C GLY A 103 -2.38 1.26 18.43
N ASN A 104 -1.60 0.17 18.48
CA ASN A 104 -1.08 -0.52 17.30
C ASN A 104 -1.95 -1.73 16.99
N CYS A 105 -2.87 -1.60 16.04
CA CYS A 105 -3.82 -2.66 15.75
C CYS A 105 -4.31 -2.63 14.31
N VAL A 106 -4.83 -3.78 13.88
CA VAL A 106 -5.56 -3.94 12.62
C VAL A 106 -7.00 -4.23 12.99
N VAL A 107 -7.90 -3.36 12.57
CA VAL A 107 -9.34 -3.52 12.80
C VAL A 107 -9.96 -4.16 11.56
N THR A 108 -10.65 -5.28 11.76
CA THR A 108 -11.36 -5.98 10.68
C THR A 108 -12.86 -5.87 10.91
N ASP A 109 -13.64 -5.82 9.83
CA ASP A 109 -15.10 -5.79 9.89
C ASP A 109 -15.71 -7.03 9.22
N ASP A 110 -17.05 -7.17 9.34
CA ASP A 110 -17.79 -8.32 8.81
C ASP A 110 -17.85 -8.33 7.28
N HIS A 111 -17.52 -7.21 6.63
CA HIS A 111 -17.55 -7.07 5.17
C HIS A 111 -16.20 -7.30 4.52
N GLY A 112 -15.20 -7.72 5.30
CA GLY A 112 -13.85 -7.94 4.81
C GLY A 112 -13.00 -6.67 4.75
N GLY A 113 -13.50 -5.56 5.28
CA GLY A 113 -12.73 -4.33 5.40
C GLY A 113 -11.64 -4.43 6.45
N MET A 114 -10.58 -3.66 6.27
CA MET A 114 -9.43 -3.65 7.17
C MET A 114 -8.93 -2.22 7.33
N THR A 115 -8.62 -1.83 8.57
CA THR A 115 -8.06 -0.51 8.88
C THR A 115 -6.86 -0.69 9.79
N LEU A 116 -5.76 -0.05 9.43
CA LEU A 116 -4.53 -0.07 10.25
C LEU A 116 -4.46 1.18 11.11
N TYR A 117 -4.18 0.97 12.40
CA TYR A 117 -3.90 2.05 13.36
C TYR A 117 -2.50 1.85 13.95
N LEU A 118 -1.73 2.93 14.00
CA LEU A 118 -0.43 2.96 14.68
C LEU A 118 -0.44 4.13 15.66
N ASN A 119 -0.11 3.86 16.91
CA ASN A 119 -0.15 4.86 18.00
C ASN A 119 -1.53 5.51 18.15
N GLY A 120 -2.58 4.77 17.84
CA GLY A 120 -3.97 5.25 17.89
C GLY A 120 -4.43 6.08 16.69
N GLU A 121 -3.55 6.27 15.70
CA GLU A 121 -3.86 7.05 14.49
C GLU A 121 -4.10 6.13 13.29
N GLU A 122 -5.18 6.40 12.54
CA GLU A 122 -5.49 5.66 11.33
C GLU A 122 -4.41 5.91 10.27
N GLN A 123 -3.84 4.84 9.74
CA GLN A 123 -2.84 4.90 8.68
C GLN A 123 -3.47 4.71 7.31
N TRP A 124 -4.34 3.71 7.18
CA TRP A 124 -5.09 3.43 5.96
C TRP A 124 -6.30 2.56 6.26
N SER A 125 -7.24 2.55 5.32
CA SER A 125 -8.43 1.71 5.38
C SER A 125 -8.77 1.19 4.00
N ILE A 126 -9.18 -0.07 3.91
CA ILE A 126 -9.61 -0.70 2.67
C ILE A 126 -10.87 -1.53 2.93
N VAL A 127 -11.75 -1.54 1.94
CA VAL A 127 -13.03 -2.26 2.04
C VAL A 127 -13.01 -3.51 1.16
#